data_f1d85d500f9e2fb28898f75de93c01f5
#
_entry.id   f1d85d500f9e2fb28898f75de93c01f5
#
_cell.length_a   1.000
_cell.length_b   1.000
_cell.length_c   1.000
_cell.angle_alpha   90.00
_cell.angle_beta   90.00
_cell.angle_gamma   90.00
#
_symmetry.space_group_name_H-M   'P 1'
#
loop_
_entity.id
_entity.type
_entity.pdbx_description
1 polymer ?
#
loop_
_entity_poly.entity_id
_entity_poly.type
_entity_poly.pdbx_seq_one_letter_code
_entity_poly.pdbx_strand_id
1 'polypeptide(L)'
;MQAKELRQIFKDTDYVRRSGTPEEWKTAEYLYDRCRALDVKAHLEAFAVPMAEMLSAYVTADDREIPCKGFLLCGSGRVEGELYYMPGTDPVSIAGAKGKIVLMDSQGTNYWAYQDLVKAGALGILFRYGDIHYPNKDIDERELRARWVGSERRLICAMIHSADAMKLVKTPPRRVAIGVQQREYEGASHNLIAELPGRRAEWITLSAHYDSTALSHGAYDNMSGCVGLLGVLEALRCTELNYGLRLVFCGSEERGLLGSRAYVEQHESELGSIALNINLDMIGSTLGKFLARVSAEERLAHYLNYMGAELGFPVEAKIGVYSSDSTSFADKGVPALSLARVASTNVAPIHCRYDTAAVLSMEQLQRDIAFIAEFTRRMACAAVCPVSREIPEKVKTDLDEYLFRKRKN
;
A
#
# COMPACT_ATOMS: atom_id res chain seq x y z
N MET A 1 12.49 21.74 3.27
CA MET A 1 13.63 20.80 3.54
C MET A 1 14.69 20.90 2.46
N GLN A 2 15.98 20.89 2.85
CA GLN A 2 17.11 20.96 1.91
C GLN A 2 17.44 19.56 1.35
N ALA A 3 17.98 19.49 0.14
CA ALA A 3 18.32 18.21 -0.52
C ALA A 3 19.25 17.31 0.32
N LYS A 4 20.17 17.92 1.12
CA LYS A 4 21.04 17.18 2.04
C LYS A 4 20.24 16.48 3.14
N GLU A 5 19.26 17.14 3.69
CA GLU A 5 18.38 16.62 4.73
C GLU A 5 17.48 15.49 4.19
N LEU A 6 16.90 15.68 2.99
CA LEU A 6 16.13 14.63 2.31
C LEU A 6 16.96 13.35 2.14
N ARG A 7 18.19 13.48 1.62
CA ARG A 7 19.10 12.33 1.48
C ARG A 7 19.42 11.66 2.81
N GLN A 8 19.54 12.44 3.90
CA GLN A 8 19.83 11.88 5.21
C GLN A 8 18.65 11.04 5.71
N ILE A 9 17.41 11.49 5.54
CA ILE A 9 16.22 10.71 5.94
C ILE A 9 16.18 9.37 5.20
N PHE A 10 16.37 9.35 3.87
CA PHE A 10 16.40 8.09 3.13
C PHE A 10 17.55 7.17 3.56
N LYS A 11 18.69 7.72 3.91
CA LYS A 11 19.83 6.93 4.44
C LYS A 11 19.52 6.33 5.81
N ASP A 12 18.88 7.10 6.68
CA ASP A 12 18.54 6.66 8.05
C ASP A 12 17.44 5.59 8.06
N THR A 13 16.62 5.56 7.00
CA THR A 13 15.50 4.63 6.84
C THR A 13 15.72 3.58 5.74
N ASP A 14 16.98 3.39 5.28
CA ASP A 14 17.37 2.45 4.22
C ASP A 14 17.42 1.00 4.74
N TYR A 15 16.28 0.48 5.14
CA TYR A 15 16.10 -0.91 5.57
C TYR A 15 14.64 -1.36 5.38
N VAL A 16 14.42 -2.66 5.35
CA VAL A 16 13.07 -3.25 5.27
C VAL A 16 12.31 -2.93 6.57
N ARG A 17 11.09 -2.40 6.42
CA ARG A 17 10.23 -1.91 7.53
C ARG A 17 8.90 -2.65 7.54
N ARG A 18 8.98 -3.95 7.57
CA ARG A 18 7.81 -4.80 7.45
C ARG A 18 6.86 -4.60 8.65
N SER A 19 5.57 -4.55 8.35
CA SER A 19 4.48 -4.44 9.34
C SER A 19 4.66 -5.35 10.55
N GLY A 20 4.50 -4.81 11.76
CA GLY A 20 4.60 -5.53 13.02
C GLY A 20 6.02 -5.94 13.44
N THR A 21 7.05 -5.45 12.73
CA THR A 21 8.47 -5.73 13.08
C THR A 21 9.10 -4.63 13.91
N PRO A 22 10.22 -4.92 14.61
CA PRO A 22 11.01 -3.89 15.30
C PRO A 22 11.48 -2.77 14.37
N GLU A 23 11.72 -3.04 13.09
CA GLU A 23 12.14 -2.07 12.10
C GLU A 23 11.01 -1.11 11.72
N GLU A 24 9.78 -1.59 11.64
CA GLU A 24 8.61 -0.71 11.50
C GLU A 24 8.49 0.23 12.70
N TRP A 25 8.59 -0.32 13.92
CA TRP A 25 8.56 0.47 15.16
C TRP A 25 9.70 1.51 15.21
N LYS A 26 10.92 1.13 14.91
CA LYS A 26 12.07 2.03 14.81
C LYS A 26 11.82 3.19 13.86
N THR A 27 11.10 2.94 12.75
CA THR A 27 10.76 3.99 11.79
C THR A 27 9.68 4.91 12.33
N ALA A 28 8.69 4.39 13.04
CA ALA A 28 7.68 5.20 13.72
C ALA A 28 8.33 6.14 14.75
N GLU A 29 9.26 5.65 15.57
CA GLU A 29 10.04 6.46 16.50
C GLU A 29 10.87 7.53 15.79
N TYR A 30 11.56 7.17 14.70
CA TYR A 30 12.31 8.12 13.89
C TYR A 30 11.43 9.26 13.35
N LEU A 31 10.29 8.95 12.79
CA LEU A 31 9.34 9.95 12.28
C LEU A 31 8.74 10.79 13.42
N TYR A 32 8.47 10.17 14.57
CA TYR A 32 8.02 10.88 15.76
C TYR A 32 9.05 11.93 16.20
N ASP A 33 10.32 11.57 16.28
CA ASP A 33 11.40 12.48 16.65
C ASP A 33 11.56 13.61 15.62
N ARG A 34 11.37 13.32 14.33
CA ARG A 34 11.37 14.34 13.26
C ARG A 34 10.24 15.37 13.44
N CYS A 35 9.04 14.90 13.77
CA CYS A 35 7.90 15.80 14.05
C CYS A 35 8.17 16.64 15.31
N ARG A 36 8.70 16.04 16.36
CA ARG A 36 9.06 16.74 17.61
C ARG A 36 10.15 17.79 17.41
N ALA A 37 11.13 17.50 16.55
CA ALA A 37 12.18 18.46 16.19
C ALA A 37 11.66 19.71 15.47
N LEU A 38 10.47 19.63 14.87
CA LEU A 38 9.74 20.75 14.27
C LEU A 38 8.85 21.51 15.29
N ASP A 39 8.91 21.16 16.57
CA ASP A 39 8.07 21.69 17.66
C ASP A 39 6.56 21.44 17.44
N VAL A 40 6.22 20.26 16.89
CA VAL A 40 4.86 19.85 16.63
C VAL A 40 4.44 18.77 17.61
N LYS A 41 3.21 18.88 18.14
CA LYS A 41 2.64 17.85 18.99
C LYS A 41 2.45 16.58 18.19
N ALA A 42 3.00 15.48 18.68
CA ALA A 42 2.87 14.16 18.05
C ALA A 42 2.64 13.07 19.10
N HIS A 43 1.97 11.98 18.69
CA HIS A 43 1.76 10.79 19.49
C HIS A 43 1.60 9.55 18.60
N LEU A 44 1.76 8.37 19.20
CA LEU A 44 1.60 7.08 18.53
C LEU A 44 0.31 6.41 18.99
N GLU A 45 -0.42 5.82 18.06
CA GLU A 45 -1.65 5.07 18.28
C GLU A 45 -1.46 3.63 17.84
N ALA A 46 -1.55 2.70 18.78
CA ALA A 46 -1.40 1.28 18.51
C ALA A 46 -2.68 0.68 17.93
N PHE A 47 -2.53 -0.33 17.08
CA PHE A 47 -3.62 -1.18 16.61
C PHE A 47 -3.14 -2.62 16.42
N ALA A 48 -4.07 -3.57 16.57
CA ALA A 48 -3.79 -4.99 16.41
C ALA A 48 -3.62 -5.35 14.93
N VAL A 49 -2.65 -6.23 14.66
CA VAL A 49 -2.42 -6.79 13.33
C VAL A 49 -2.28 -8.31 13.41
N PRO A 50 -2.98 -9.09 12.54
CA PRO A 50 -2.78 -10.53 12.47
C PRO A 50 -1.38 -10.82 11.95
N MET A 51 -0.60 -11.61 12.65
CA MET A 51 0.79 -11.95 12.32
C MET A 51 0.94 -13.46 12.14
N ALA A 52 1.95 -13.85 11.37
CA ALA A 52 2.38 -15.23 11.31
C ALA A 52 3.91 -15.32 11.21
N GLU A 53 4.47 -16.33 11.85
CA GLU A 53 5.86 -16.71 11.74
C GLU A 53 5.95 -18.00 10.91
N MET A 54 6.68 -17.98 9.81
CA MET A 54 6.92 -19.15 8.98
C MET A 54 7.94 -20.06 9.64
N LEU A 55 7.52 -21.25 10.06
CA LEU A 55 8.39 -22.25 10.67
C LEU A 55 9.06 -23.12 9.60
N SER A 56 8.31 -23.52 8.58
CA SER A 56 8.85 -24.21 7.40
C SER A 56 7.91 -24.10 6.21
N ALA A 57 8.47 -24.10 4.99
CA ALA A 57 7.73 -24.21 3.76
C ALA A 57 8.54 -24.99 2.73
N TYR A 58 7.88 -25.80 1.94
CA TYR A 58 8.50 -26.52 0.82
C TYR A 58 7.53 -26.69 -0.35
N VAL A 59 8.10 -26.78 -1.53
CA VAL A 59 7.43 -27.20 -2.76
C VAL A 59 8.24 -28.31 -3.40
N THR A 60 7.60 -29.43 -3.74
CA THR A 60 8.25 -30.49 -4.50
C THR A 60 7.52 -30.75 -5.82
N ALA A 61 8.28 -31.00 -6.87
CA ALA A 61 7.79 -31.41 -8.20
C ALA A 61 8.37 -32.79 -8.51
N ASP A 62 7.54 -33.82 -8.46
CA ASP A 62 7.96 -35.21 -8.32
C ASP A 62 8.89 -35.31 -7.09
N ASP A 63 10.13 -35.83 -7.26
CA ASP A 63 11.11 -35.97 -6.18
C ASP A 63 12.08 -34.78 -6.07
N ARG A 64 11.84 -33.68 -6.80
CA ARG A 64 12.72 -32.51 -6.84
C ARG A 64 12.14 -31.37 -6.02
N GLU A 65 12.93 -30.84 -5.11
CA GLU A 65 12.61 -29.63 -4.36
C GLU A 65 12.72 -28.38 -5.25
N ILE A 66 11.74 -27.48 -5.12
CA ILE A 66 11.69 -26.20 -5.79
C ILE A 66 11.87 -25.10 -4.74
N PRO A 67 12.84 -24.19 -4.88
CA PRO A 67 12.99 -23.06 -3.97
C PRO A 67 11.69 -22.26 -3.87
N CYS A 68 11.23 -22.00 -2.63
CA CYS A 68 9.97 -21.34 -2.39
C CYS A 68 9.98 -20.50 -1.10
N LYS A 69 8.96 -19.67 -0.96
CA LYS A 69 8.50 -19.06 0.30
C LYS A 69 7.06 -19.49 0.54
N GLY A 70 6.72 -19.86 1.77
CA GLY A 70 5.32 -20.05 2.14
C GLY A 70 4.57 -18.72 2.20
N PHE A 71 3.26 -18.78 1.98
CA PHE A 71 2.40 -17.62 2.25
C PHE A 71 2.04 -17.57 3.73
N LEU A 72 2.24 -16.42 4.36
CA LEU A 72 1.79 -16.19 5.72
C LEU A 72 0.25 -16.18 5.76
N LEU A 73 -0.31 -16.55 6.89
CA LEU A 73 -1.77 -16.58 7.15
C LEU A 73 -2.56 -17.52 6.23
N CYS A 74 -1.91 -18.39 5.45
CA CYS A 74 -2.60 -19.40 4.66
C CYS A 74 -2.96 -20.67 5.45
N GLY A 75 -2.61 -20.70 6.75
CA GLY A 75 -2.74 -21.88 7.60
C GLY A 75 -1.54 -22.83 7.46
N SER A 76 -1.55 -23.88 8.27
CA SER A 76 -0.54 -24.95 8.22
C SER A 76 -1.15 -26.21 7.61
N GLY A 77 -0.37 -26.94 6.81
CA GLY A 77 -0.81 -28.19 6.20
C GLY A 77 0.07 -28.64 5.04
N ARG A 78 -0.31 -29.79 4.45
CA ARG A 78 0.28 -30.33 3.24
C ARG A 78 -0.81 -30.68 2.23
N VAL A 79 -0.59 -30.31 0.99
CA VAL A 79 -1.43 -30.69 -0.14
C VAL A 79 -0.56 -31.28 -1.25
N GLU A 80 -1.12 -32.22 -1.99
CA GLU A 80 -0.43 -32.87 -3.12
C GLU A 80 -1.43 -33.15 -4.23
N GLY A 81 -1.03 -32.92 -5.47
CA GLY A 81 -1.88 -33.14 -6.63
C GLY A 81 -1.21 -32.84 -7.96
N GLU A 82 -1.99 -32.92 -9.01
CA GLU A 82 -1.59 -32.55 -10.36
C GLU A 82 -1.42 -31.01 -10.43
N LEU A 83 -0.40 -30.53 -11.15
CA LEU A 83 -0.20 -29.11 -11.42
C LEU A 83 -1.16 -28.63 -12.51
N TYR A 84 -1.82 -27.53 -12.27
CA TYR A 84 -2.65 -26.81 -13.24
C TYR A 84 -2.16 -25.37 -13.41
N TYR A 85 -1.60 -25.06 -14.57
CA TYR A 85 -1.24 -23.69 -14.89
C TYR A 85 -2.50 -22.88 -15.25
N MET A 86 -2.76 -21.83 -14.50
CA MET A 86 -3.93 -20.96 -14.64
C MET A 86 -3.49 -19.55 -15.07
N PRO A 87 -3.62 -19.18 -16.35
CA PRO A 87 -3.15 -17.90 -16.86
C PRO A 87 -4.06 -16.72 -16.51
N GLY A 88 -5.31 -16.98 -16.16
CA GLY A 88 -6.32 -15.98 -15.85
C GLY A 88 -7.29 -16.45 -14.79
N THR A 89 -8.22 -15.59 -14.42
CA THR A 89 -9.26 -15.83 -13.41
C THR A 89 -10.68 -15.84 -14.01
N ASP A 90 -10.77 -16.11 -15.30
CA ASP A 90 -12.03 -16.30 -16.00
C ASP A 90 -12.69 -17.62 -15.59
N PRO A 91 -14.01 -17.80 -15.84
CA PRO A 91 -14.75 -18.98 -15.41
C PRO A 91 -14.20 -20.30 -15.95
N VAL A 92 -13.62 -20.31 -17.16
CA VAL A 92 -13.05 -21.54 -17.77
C VAL A 92 -11.77 -21.93 -17.03
N SER A 93 -10.89 -20.96 -16.77
CA SER A 93 -9.67 -21.14 -15.99
C SER A 93 -9.97 -21.64 -14.57
N ILE A 94 -10.95 -21.04 -13.89
CA ILE A 94 -11.38 -21.46 -12.54
C ILE A 94 -11.94 -22.89 -12.55
N ALA A 95 -12.73 -23.28 -13.53
CA ALA A 95 -13.32 -24.63 -13.62
C ALA A 95 -12.25 -25.73 -13.72
N GLY A 96 -11.10 -25.45 -14.35
CA GLY A 96 -9.97 -26.37 -14.46
C GLY A 96 -9.22 -26.63 -13.14
N ALA A 97 -9.46 -25.86 -12.09
CA ALA A 97 -8.72 -25.91 -10.82
C ALA A 97 -9.17 -27.05 -9.88
N LYS A 98 -10.31 -27.69 -10.15
CA LYS A 98 -10.90 -28.72 -9.27
C LYS A 98 -9.94 -29.89 -9.00
N GLY A 99 -9.62 -30.11 -7.73
CA GLY A 99 -8.77 -31.20 -7.28
C GLY A 99 -7.30 -31.06 -7.68
N LYS A 100 -6.84 -29.88 -8.06
CA LYS A 100 -5.48 -29.61 -8.54
C LYS A 100 -4.76 -28.58 -7.70
N ILE A 101 -3.44 -28.54 -7.79
CA ILE A 101 -2.59 -27.46 -7.32
C ILE A 101 -2.48 -26.44 -8.46
N VAL A 102 -2.94 -25.24 -8.21
CA VAL A 102 -3.02 -24.15 -9.19
C VAL A 102 -1.73 -23.36 -9.20
N LEU A 103 -1.06 -23.26 -10.35
CA LEU A 103 0.01 -22.30 -10.59
C LEU A 103 -0.59 -21.06 -11.27
N MET A 104 -0.70 -19.95 -10.50
CA MET A 104 -1.21 -18.69 -11.01
C MET A 104 -0.12 -17.88 -11.69
N ASP A 105 -0.47 -17.25 -12.82
CA ASP A 105 0.41 -16.28 -13.52
C ASP A 105 0.36 -14.90 -12.85
N SER A 106 0.63 -14.87 -11.55
CA SER A 106 0.59 -13.64 -10.76
C SER A 106 1.41 -13.77 -9.47
N GLN A 107 1.70 -12.64 -8.86
CA GLN A 107 2.38 -12.54 -7.55
C GLN A 107 1.40 -12.65 -6.37
N GLY A 108 0.14 -12.85 -6.61
CA GLY A 108 -0.92 -12.94 -5.63
C GLY A 108 -2.28 -13.08 -6.31
N THR A 109 -3.34 -13.01 -5.54
CA THR A 109 -4.70 -13.11 -6.04
C THR A 109 -5.55 -11.96 -5.47
N ASN A 110 -6.77 -11.79 -5.96
CA ASN A 110 -7.77 -10.92 -5.36
C ASN A 110 -8.81 -11.75 -4.59
N TYR A 111 -9.64 -11.09 -3.83
CA TYR A 111 -10.70 -11.71 -3.04
C TYR A 111 -11.58 -12.67 -3.87
N TRP A 112 -12.09 -12.21 -5.00
CA TRP A 112 -13.05 -12.98 -5.79
C TRP A 112 -12.42 -14.21 -6.41
N ALA A 113 -11.23 -14.08 -6.99
CA ALA A 113 -10.51 -15.20 -7.58
C ALA A 113 -10.14 -16.24 -6.51
N TYR A 114 -9.74 -15.80 -5.30
CA TYR A 114 -9.48 -16.71 -4.19
C TYR A 114 -10.74 -17.47 -3.78
N GLN A 115 -11.87 -16.77 -3.60
CA GLN A 115 -13.15 -17.40 -3.24
C GLN A 115 -13.63 -18.39 -4.32
N ASP A 116 -13.48 -18.02 -5.59
CA ASP A 116 -13.84 -18.89 -6.71
C ASP A 116 -12.97 -20.17 -6.73
N LEU A 117 -11.66 -20.08 -6.45
CA LEU A 117 -10.78 -21.23 -6.34
C LEU A 117 -11.14 -22.15 -5.16
N VAL A 118 -11.49 -21.57 -4.01
CA VAL A 118 -11.98 -22.34 -2.84
C VAL A 118 -13.25 -23.10 -3.22
N LYS A 119 -14.23 -22.43 -3.83
CA LYS A 119 -15.50 -23.04 -4.28
C LYS A 119 -15.30 -24.08 -5.38
N ALA A 120 -14.37 -23.87 -6.29
CA ALA A 120 -14.02 -24.83 -7.34
C ALA A 120 -13.34 -26.10 -6.78
N GLY A 121 -12.85 -26.06 -5.53
CA GLY A 121 -12.19 -27.19 -4.89
C GLY A 121 -10.73 -27.34 -5.29
N ALA A 122 -10.02 -26.24 -5.53
CA ALA A 122 -8.56 -26.25 -5.66
C ALA A 122 -7.92 -26.84 -4.40
N LEU A 123 -6.79 -27.54 -4.53
CA LEU A 123 -6.07 -28.12 -3.39
C LEU A 123 -5.18 -27.09 -2.71
N GLY A 124 -4.45 -26.30 -3.50
CA GLY A 124 -3.53 -25.27 -3.05
C GLY A 124 -3.12 -24.36 -4.21
N ILE A 125 -2.37 -23.31 -3.90
CA ILE A 125 -1.95 -22.32 -4.89
C ILE A 125 -0.44 -22.11 -4.85
N LEU A 126 0.19 -22.13 -6.02
CA LEU A 126 1.52 -21.61 -6.28
C LEU A 126 1.39 -20.25 -6.97
N PHE A 127 2.05 -19.24 -6.43
CA PHE A 127 2.22 -17.94 -7.08
C PHE A 127 3.64 -17.85 -7.65
N ARG A 128 3.82 -17.05 -8.69
CA ARG A 128 5.15 -16.73 -9.19
C ARG A 128 5.58 -15.33 -8.79
N TYR A 129 6.86 -15.14 -8.53
CA TYR A 129 7.46 -13.85 -8.22
C TYR A 129 8.78 -13.67 -8.98
N GLY A 130 9.17 -12.41 -9.13
CA GLY A 130 10.48 -12.03 -9.67
C GLY A 130 10.51 -11.96 -11.18
N ASP A 131 11.46 -11.16 -11.66
CA ASP A 131 11.76 -10.97 -13.07
C ASP A 131 12.90 -11.92 -13.47
N ILE A 132 12.72 -12.64 -14.58
CA ILE A 132 13.72 -13.58 -15.11
C ILE A 132 14.98 -12.88 -15.63
N HIS A 133 14.92 -11.59 -15.88
CA HIS A 133 16.03 -10.78 -16.35
C HIS A 133 16.87 -10.19 -15.21
N TYR A 134 16.37 -10.21 -13.98
CA TYR A 134 17.15 -9.76 -12.82
C TYR A 134 18.17 -10.83 -12.40
N PRO A 135 19.38 -10.42 -11.98
CA PRO A 135 20.43 -11.35 -11.58
C PRO A 135 20.05 -12.14 -10.31
N ASN A 136 19.22 -11.56 -9.46
CA ASN A 136 18.78 -12.17 -8.21
C ASN A 136 17.47 -12.93 -8.43
N LYS A 137 17.46 -14.17 -7.95
CA LYS A 137 16.26 -15.03 -7.93
C LYS A 137 15.52 -14.88 -6.60
N ASP A 138 15.14 -13.65 -6.28
CA ASP A 138 14.38 -13.38 -5.07
C ASP A 138 12.99 -14.00 -5.15
N ILE A 139 12.52 -14.47 -4.00
CA ILE A 139 11.15 -14.90 -3.79
C ILE A 139 10.63 -14.08 -2.62
N ASP A 140 9.59 -13.30 -2.85
CA ASP A 140 8.96 -12.47 -1.83
C ASP A 140 8.20 -13.32 -0.82
N GLU A 141 8.12 -12.87 0.42
CA GLU A 141 7.26 -13.45 1.43
C GLU A 141 5.97 -12.63 1.53
N ARG A 142 4.88 -13.21 1.05
CA ARG A 142 3.57 -12.58 1.04
C ARG A 142 2.60 -13.32 1.96
N GLU A 143 1.40 -12.76 2.10
CA GLU A 143 0.36 -13.30 2.97
C GLU A 143 -1.01 -13.34 2.29
N LEU A 144 -1.87 -14.21 2.79
CA LEU A 144 -3.29 -14.11 2.52
C LEU A 144 -3.88 -13.03 3.44
N ARG A 145 -4.48 -12.02 2.84
CA ARG A 145 -5.12 -10.95 3.62
C ARG A 145 -6.25 -11.53 4.46
N ALA A 146 -6.25 -11.27 5.76
CA ALA A 146 -7.20 -11.85 6.72
C ALA A 146 -8.67 -11.70 6.27
N ARG A 147 -9.03 -10.58 5.64
CA ARG A 147 -10.37 -10.33 5.08
C ARG A 147 -10.79 -11.27 3.95
N TRP A 148 -9.84 -11.98 3.31
CA TRP A 148 -10.15 -12.94 2.24
C TRP A 148 -10.44 -14.33 2.77
N VAL A 149 -9.94 -14.58 3.95
CA VAL A 149 -9.99 -15.87 4.61
C VAL A 149 -11.10 -15.80 5.65
N GLY A 150 -12.35 -16.00 5.27
CA GLY A 150 -13.44 -16.16 6.22
C GLY A 150 -13.22 -17.39 7.13
N SER A 151 -14.25 -17.83 7.82
CA SER A 151 -14.25 -19.04 8.66
C SER A 151 -14.08 -20.35 7.86
N GLU A 152 -14.01 -20.28 6.53
CA GLU A 152 -13.95 -21.42 5.63
C GLU A 152 -12.52 -21.92 5.41
N ARG A 153 -12.39 -23.01 4.63
CA ARG A 153 -11.13 -23.66 4.29
C ARG A 153 -10.14 -22.67 3.68
N ARG A 154 -8.96 -22.54 4.27
CA ARG A 154 -7.81 -21.86 3.67
C ARG A 154 -7.09 -22.78 2.68
N LEU A 155 -6.71 -22.23 1.54
CA LEU A 155 -5.84 -22.94 0.59
C LEU A 155 -4.39 -22.76 1.02
N ILE A 156 -3.65 -23.87 1.09
CA ILE A 156 -2.20 -23.85 1.32
C ILE A 156 -1.53 -23.17 0.13
N CYS A 157 -0.74 -22.15 0.39
CA CYS A 157 -0.14 -21.29 -0.64
C CYS A 157 1.37 -21.20 -0.46
N ALA A 158 2.08 -21.19 -1.60
CA ALA A 158 3.50 -20.88 -1.64
C ALA A 158 3.85 -20.04 -2.87
N MET A 159 4.99 -19.38 -2.81
CA MET A 159 5.54 -18.57 -3.90
C MET A 159 6.83 -19.19 -4.39
N ILE A 160 7.00 -19.27 -5.70
CA ILE A 160 8.21 -19.74 -6.38
C ILE A 160 8.73 -18.68 -7.35
N HIS A 161 9.99 -18.77 -7.75
CA HIS A 161 10.52 -17.82 -8.72
C HIS A 161 9.92 -18.06 -10.13
N SER A 162 9.71 -16.99 -10.89
CA SER A 162 9.13 -17.04 -12.25
C SER A 162 9.89 -18.00 -13.20
N ALA A 163 11.22 -18.09 -13.08
CA ALA A 163 12.02 -19.01 -13.88
C ALA A 163 11.71 -20.47 -13.58
N ASP A 164 11.39 -20.82 -12.32
CA ASP A 164 11.03 -22.18 -11.95
C ASP A 164 9.57 -22.48 -12.31
N ALA A 165 8.67 -21.50 -12.18
CA ALA A 165 7.32 -21.61 -12.71
C ALA A 165 7.30 -21.91 -14.21
N MET A 166 8.13 -21.21 -15.01
CA MET A 166 8.27 -21.48 -16.44
C MET A 166 8.78 -22.91 -16.74
N LYS A 167 9.71 -23.44 -15.92
CA LYS A 167 10.19 -24.83 -16.08
C LYS A 167 9.08 -25.82 -15.80
N LEU A 168 8.30 -25.61 -14.73
CA LEU A 168 7.17 -26.48 -14.39
C LEU A 168 6.10 -26.51 -15.48
N VAL A 169 5.85 -25.38 -16.15
CA VAL A 169 4.89 -25.33 -17.28
C VAL A 169 5.44 -25.98 -18.54
N LYS A 170 6.74 -25.79 -18.85
CA LYS A 170 7.38 -26.39 -20.02
C LYS A 170 7.56 -27.92 -19.91
N THR A 171 7.81 -28.40 -18.70
CA THR A 171 8.00 -29.83 -18.41
C THR A 171 7.16 -30.17 -17.17
N PRO A 172 5.84 -30.39 -17.37
CA PRO A 172 4.93 -30.60 -16.24
C PRO A 172 5.33 -31.87 -15.45
N PRO A 173 5.45 -31.76 -14.13
CA PRO A 173 5.67 -32.90 -13.26
C PRO A 173 4.40 -33.77 -13.16
N ARG A 174 4.55 -35.02 -12.76
CA ARG A 174 3.41 -35.92 -12.50
C ARG A 174 2.64 -35.45 -11.24
N ARG A 175 3.38 -34.95 -10.23
CA ARG A 175 2.83 -34.50 -8.96
C ARG A 175 3.59 -33.28 -8.44
N VAL A 176 2.85 -32.40 -7.77
CA VAL A 176 3.39 -31.32 -7.00
C VAL A 176 2.86 -31.44 -5.57
N ALA A 177 3.72 -31.18 -4.59
CA ALA A 177 3.29 -31.02 -3.20
C ALA A 177 3.70 -29.64 -2.67
N ILE A 178 2.85 -29.06 -1.83
CA ILE A 178 3.10 -27.84 -1.07
C ILE A 178 2.92 -28.18 0.40
N GLY A 179 3.92 -27.87 1.23
CA GLY A 179 3.82 -27.95 2.68
C GLY A 179 4.14 -26.62 3.30
N VAL A 180 3.35 -26.21 4.30
CA VAL A 180 3.53 -24.97 5.06
C VAL A 180 3.29 -25.29 6.54
N GLN A 181 4.19 -24.83 7.39
CA GLN A 181 4.05 -24.81 8.84
C GLN A 181 4.29 -23.39 9.34
N GLN A 182 3.34 -22.84 10.06
CA GLN A 182 3.44 -21.48 10.60
C GLN A 182 2.77 -21.36 11.96
N ARG A 183 3.19 -20.39 12.73
CA ARG A 183 2.57 -19.97 13.98
C ARG A 183 1.89 -18.64 13.76
N GLU A 184 0.56 -18.62 13.87
CA GLU A 184 -0.24 -17.38 13.79
C GLU A 184 -0.38 -16.78 15.18
N TYR A 185 -0.35 -15.43 15.26
CA TYR A 185 -0.49 -14.69 16.51
C TYR A 185 -0.99 -13.26 16.22
N GLU A 186 -1.43 -12.59 17.27
CA GLU A 186 -1.76 -11.16 17.18
C GLU A 186 -0.52 -10.34 17.55
N GLY A 187 -0.14 -9.42 16.67
CA GLY A 187 0.91 -8.43 16.88
C GLY A 187 0.32 -7.03 16.94
N ALA A 188 1.18 -6.03 16.95
CA ALA A 188 0.81 -4.62 16.97
C ALA A 188 1.59 -3.85 15.89
N SER A 189 0.93 -2.86 15.32
CA SER A 189 1.53 -1.79 14.53
C SER A 189 1.00 -0.45 15.04
N HIS A 190 1.47 0.66 14.50
CA HIS A 190 1.16 1.99 15.03
C HIS A 190 0.91 2.99 13.90
N ASN A 191 0.02 3.92 14.16
CA ASN A 191 -0.04 5.17 13.41
C ASN A 191 0.69 6.26 14.21
N LEU A 192 1.45 7.10 13.54
CA LEU A 192 1.98 8.32 14.13
C LEU A 192 1.09 9.49 13.71
N ILE A 193 0.58 10.22 14.69
CA ILE A 193 -0.25 11.40 14.48
C ILE A 193 0.54 12.64 14.87
N ALA A 194 0.59 13.64 13.98
CA ALA A 194 1.19 14.95 14.28
C ALA A 194 0.20 16.06 13.93
N GLU A 195 0.08 17.08 14.80
CA GLU A 195 -0.98 18.07 14.72
C GLU A 195 -0.47 19.50 14.79
N LEU A 196 -0.94 20.34 13.85
CA LEU A 196 -0.87 21.79 13.89
C LEU A 196 -2.30 22.33 14.02
N PRO A 197 -2.69 22.92 15.14
CA PRO A 197 -4.04 23.44 15.32
C PRO A 197 -4.30 24.64 14.40
N GLY A 198 -5.54 24.76 13.90
CA GLY A 198 -6.05 25.93 13.18
C GLY A 198 -6.93 26.80 14.08
N ARG A 199 -7.48 27.86 13.49
CA ARG A 199 -8.48 28.72 14.16
C ARG A 199 -9.84 28.02 14.32
N ARG A 200 -10.13 27.03 13.48
CA ARG A 200 -11.33 26.21 13.48
C ARG A 200 -11.08 24.86 14.17
N ALA A 201 -12.14 24.19 14.58
CA ALA A 201 -12.08 22.84 15.10
C ALA A 201 -11.95 21.75 14.00
N GLU A 202 -12.00 22.16 12.73
CA GLU A 202 -11.97 21.26 11.57
C GLU A 202 -10.54 21.08 11.08
N TRP A 203 -10.31 19.94 10.40
CA TRP A 203 -8.99 19.49 10.00
C TRP A 203 -8.88 19.26 8.49
N ILE A 204 -7.72 19.56 7.93
CA ILE A 204 -7.21 18.94 6.71
C ILE A 204 -6.25 17.84 7.17
N THR A 205 -6.54 16.58 6.84
CA THR A 205 -5.62 15.48 7.15
C THR A 205 -4.70 15.21 5.98
N LEU A 206 -3.45 14.88 6.29
CA LEU A 206 -2.50 14.36 5.31
C LEU A 206 -2.09 12.95 5.75
N SER A 207 -1.99 12.00 4.81
CA SER A 207 -1.59 10.63 5.12
C SER A 207 -0.48 10.13 4.20
N ALA A 208 0.35 9.22 4.71
CA ALA A 208 1.32 8.43 3.97
C ALA A 208 1.70 7.22 4.83
N HIS A 209 1.97 6.07 4.23
CA HIS A 209 2.44 4.93 4.99
C HIS A 209 3.96 4.89 5.10
N TYR A 210 4.44 4.25 6.17
CA TYR A 210 5.88 4.15 6.46
C TYR A 210 6.38 2.70 6.50
N ASP A 211 5.50 1.70 6.45
CA ASP A 211 5.89 0.30 6.31
C ASP A 211 6.34 -0.02 4.87
N SER A 212 6.89 -1.19 4.68
CA SER A 212 7.31 -1.70 3.37
C SER A 212 7.08 -3.21 3.26
N THR A 213 7.12 -3.75 2.05
CA THR A 213 7.05 -5.20 1.83
C THR A 213 8.34 -5.92 2.25
N ALA A 214 8.31 -7.26 2.33
CA ALA A 214 9.39 -8.07 2.90
C ALA A 214 10.75 -7.97 2.18
N LEU A 215 10.78 -7.56 0.91
CA LEU A 215 12.01 -7.38 0.13
C LEU A 215 12.34 -5.92 -0.14
N SER A 216 11.42 -4.99 0.13
CA SER A 216 11.57 -3.58 -0.23
C SER A 216 12.14 -2.76 0.91
N HIS A 217 13.11 -1.89 0.60
CA HIS A 217 13.48 -0.81 1.49
C HIS A 217 12.44 0.33 1.47
N GLY A 218 11.50 0.30 0.52
CA GLY A 218 10.38 1.22 0.47
C GLY A 218 10.78 2.70 0.42
N ALA A 219 11.84 3.03 -0.30
CA ALA A 219 12.27 4.42 -0.41
C ALA A 219 11.28 5.25 -1.22
N TYR A 220 10.85 4.70 -2.35
CA TYR A 220 9.82 5.27 -3.21
C TYR A 220 8.42 4.92 -2.67
N ASP A 221 8.20 3.66 -2.32
CA ASP A 221 6.96 3.11 -1.79
C ASP A 221 7.13 2.68 -0.31
N ASN A 222 6.93 3.55 0.77
CA ASN A 222 6.47 4.92 0.58
C ASN A 222 7.15 5.88 1.59
N MET A 223 8.44 5.72 1.86
CA MET A 223 9.16 6.73 2.64
C MET A 223 9.15 8.10 1.95
N SER A 224 9.03 8.13 0.61
CA SER A 224 8.91 9.37 -0.16
C SER A 224 7.66 10.18 0.26
N GLY A 225 6.53 9.52 0.46
CA GLY A 225 5.31 10.15 0.99
C GLY A 225 5.49 10.67 2.42
N CYS A 226 6.14 9.89 3.30
CA CYS A 226 6.45 10.33 4.67
C CYS A 226 7.34 11.57 4.67
N VAL A 227 8.36 11.61 3.83
CA VAL A 227 9.21 12.79 3.62
C VAL A 227 8.38 13.96 3.07
N GLY A 228 7.42 13.68 2.20
CA GLY A 228 6.44 14.66 1.72
C GLY A 228 5.64 15.29 2.86
N LEU A 229 5.11 14.48 3.78
CA LEU A 229 4.39 14.96 4.96
C LEU A 229 5.28 15.86 5.83
N LEU A 230 6.51 15.43 6.13
CA LEU A 230 7.47 16.24 6.90
C LEU A 230 7.78 17.57 6.19
N GLY A 231 7.91 17.55 4.85
CA GLY A 231 8.16 18.75 4.06
C GLY A 231 6.99 19.73 4.06
N VAL A 232 5.76 19.23 4.00
CA VAL A 232 4.55 20.08 4.15
C VAL A 232 4.47 20.66 5.56
N LEU A 233 4.74 19.85 6.58
CA LEU A 233 4.75 20.27 7.97
C LEU A 233 5.76 21.40 8.19
N GLU A 234 7.01 21.24 7.74
CA GLU A 234 8.05 22.28 7.82
C GLU A 234 7.62 23.57 7.12
N ALA A 235 7.02 23.46 5.94
CA ALA A 235 6.59 24.62 5.16
C ALA A 235 5.45 25.41 5.82
N LEU A 236 4.56 24.74 6.55
CA LEU A 236 3.34 25.33 7.05
C LEU A 236 3.30 25.57 8.58
N ARG A 237 4.27 25.06 9.35
CA ARG A 237 4.28 25.15 10.82
C ARG A 237 4.23 26.58 11.39
N CYS A 238 4.66 27.58 10.62
CA CYS A 238 4.61 28.99 11.01
C CYS A 238 3.50 29.77 10.29
N THR A 239 2.60 29.09 9.57
CA THR A 239 1.49 29.71 8.83
C THR A 239 0.26 29.78 9.74
N GLU A 240 -0.44 30.92 9.73
CA GLU A 240 -1.73 31.01 10.38
C GLU A 240 -2.78 30.23 9.58
N LEU A 241 -3.27 29.15 10.15
CA LEU A 241 -4.21 28.24 9.52
C LEU A 241 -5.64 28.49 10.01
N ASN A 242 -6.61 28.41 9.11
CA ASN A 242 -8.03 28.34 9.47
C ASN A 242 -8.42 26.92 9.88
N TYR A 243 -8.09 25.93 9.05
CA TYR A 243 -8.26 24.50 9.36
C TYR A 243 -6.94 23.95 9.93
N GLY A 244 -7.02 23.16 11.00
CA GLY A 244 -5.83 22.47 11.52
C GLY A 244 -5.26 21.50 10.49
N LEU A 245 -3.97 21.19 10.59
CA LEU A 245 -3.34 20.11 9.84
C LEU A 245 -3.13 18.92 10.78
N ARG A 246 -3.61 17.74 10.38
CA ARG A 246 -3.36 16.48 11.07
C ARG A 246 -2.66 15.53 10.10
N LEU A 247 -1.42 15.23 10.41
CA LEU A 247 -0.60 14.28 9.64
C LEU A 247 -0.73 12.89 10.25
N VAL A 248 -1.04 11.91 9.41
CA VAL A 248 -1.20 10.51 9.79
C VAL A 248 -0.18 9.68 9.03
N PHE A 249 0.90 9.30 9.69
CA PHE A 249 1.85 8.35 9.15
C PHE A 249 1.32 6.95 9.47
N CYS A 250 0.85 6.25 8.46
CA CYS A 250 0.16 4.97 8.61
C CYS A 250 1.15 3.82 8.66
N GLY A 251 1.01 2.93 9.65
CA GLY A 251 1.68 1.64 9.62
C GLY A 251 0.86 0.60 8.87
N SER A 252 1.52 -0.47 8.42
CA SER A 252 0.84 -1.67 7.87
C SER A 252 -0.10 -1.41 6.68
N GLU A 253 0.20 -0.45 5.82
CA GLU A 253 -0.54 -0.20 4.58
C GLU A 253 -0.46 -1.39 3.64
N GLU A 254 0.75 -1.90 3.43
CA GLU A 254 1.11 -2.98 2.50
C GLU A 254 0.34 -4.29 2.77
N ARG A 255 -0.22 -4.41 3.95
CA ARG A 255 -1.05 -5.54 4.36
C ARG A 255 -2.56 -5.29 4.15
N GLY A 256 -2.91 -4.24 3.46
CA GLY A 256 -4.27 -3.89 3.04
C GLY A 256 -4.88 -2.75 3.82
N LEU A 257 -4.14 -1.65 3.93
CA LEU A 257 -4.58 -0.38 4.52
C LEU A 257 -4.88 -0.50 6.02
N LEU A 258 -4.15 -1.37 6.77
CA LEU A 258 -4.53 -1.67 8.16
C LEU A 258 -4.44 -0.43 9.05
N GLY A 259 -3.41 0.41 8.88
CA GLY A 259 -3.22 1.62 9.68
C GLY A 259 -4.29 2.67 9.42
N SER A 260 -4.52 3.03 8.17
CA SER A 260 -5.55 4.03 7.84
C SER A 260 -6.96 3.56 8.21
N ARG A 261 -7.24 2.25 8.11
CA ARG A 261 -8.50 1.67 8.60
C ARG A 261 -8.63 1.78 10.10
N ALA A 262 -7.60 1.38 10.85
CA ALA A 262 -7.58 1.52 12.29
C ALA A 262 -7.79 2.98 12.70
N TYR A 263 -7.12 3.92 12.01
CA TYR A 263 -7.30 5.35 12.26
C TYR A 263 -8.77 5.79 12.08
N VAL A 264 -9.39 5.51 10.94
CA VAL A 264 -10.77 5.95 10.70
C VAL A 264 -11.79 5.24 11.59
N GLU A 265 -11.49 4.05 12.09
CA GLU A 265 -12.31 3.33 13.06
C GLU A 265 -12.17 3.91 14.47
N GLN A 266 -10.94 4.17 14.94
CA GLN A 266 -10.66 4.75 16.25
C GLN A 266 -11.18 6.19 16.37
N HIS A 267 -11.18 6.95 15.27
CA HIS A 267 -11.63 8.34 15.20
C HIS A 267 -13.00 8.52 14.52
N GLU A 268 -13.85 7.49 14.50
CA GLU A 268 -15.14 7.54 13.78
C GLU A 268 -16.00 8.74 14.16
N SER A 269 -16.04 9.12 15.45
CA SER A 269 -16.78 10.28 15.95
C SER A 269 -16.20 11.64 15.49
N GLU A 270 -14.95 11.68 15.09
CA GLU A 270 -14.23 12.89 14.66
C GLU A 270 -14.22 13.08 13.14
N LEU A 271 -14.57 12.04 12.35
CA LEU A 271 -14.51 12.10 10.89
C LEU A 271 -15.35 13.24 10.30
N GLY A 272 -16.41 13.64 11.01
CA GLY A 272 -17.22 14.81 10.67
C GLY A 272 -16.45 16.13 10.65
N SER A 273 -15.38 16.25 11.40
CA SER A 273 -14.51 17.42 11.46
C SER A 273 -13.38 17.42 10.40
N ILE A 274 -13.15 16.34 9.69
CA ILE A 274 -12.15 16.26 8.63
C ILE A 274 -12.78 16.80 7.33
N ALA A 275 -12.30 17.95 6.85
CA ALA A 275 -12.81 18.56 5.63
C ALA A 275 -12.25 17.91 4.35
N LEU A 276 -11.00 17.42 4.40
CA LEU A 276 -10.31 16.78 3.28
C LEU A 276 -9.18 15.91 3.79
N ASN A 277 -8.99 14.73 3.18
CA ASN A 277 -7.76 13.93 3.31
C ASN A 277 -6.90 14.06 2.05
N ILE A 278 -5.60 14.31 2.23
CA ILE A 278 -4.58 14.40 1.18
C ILE A 278 -3.56 13.30 1.43
N ASN A 279 -3.62 12.23 0.65
CA ASN A 279 -2.70 11.11 0.77
C ASN A 279 -1.51 11.28 -0.19
N LEU A 280 -0.31 10.98 0.30
CA LEU A 280 0.93 11.01 -0.48
C LEU A 280 1.46 9.60 -0.60
N ASP A 281 1.54 9.10 -1.84
CA ASP A 281 2.00 7.74 -2.05
C ASP A 281 2.78 7.65 -3.35
N MET A 282 4.11 7.39 -3.20
CA MET A 282 5.08 7.34 -4.29
C MET A 282 5.30 8.71 -4.97
N ILE A 283 5.96 9.65 -4.30
CA ILE A 283 6.36 10.94 -4.88
C ILE A 283 7.87 11.00 -5.14
N GLY A 284 8.32 11.98 -5.91
CA GLY A 284 9.76 12.28 -6.10
C GLY A 284 10.53 11.32 -6.99
N SER A 285 9.90 10.37 -7.70
CA SER A 285 10.61 9.53 -8.67
C SER A 285 11.26 10.36 -9.76
N THR A 286 12.45 9.92 -10.22
CA THR A 286 13.25 10.64 -11.24
C THR A 286 12.47 10.80 -12.55
N LEU A 287 11.73 9.80 -12.95
CA LEU A 287 10.83 9.82 -14.11
C LEU A 287 9.40 9.61 -13.64
N GLY A 288 8.44 9.87 -14.53
CA GLY A 288 7.03 9.63 -14.25
C GLY A 288 6.16 10.87 -14.29
N LYS A 289 4.85 10.64 -14.23
CA LYS A 289 3.82 11.68 -14.23
C LYS A 289 3.34 11.94 -12.82
N PHE A 290 3.16 13.22 -12.49
CA PHE A 290 2.47 13.56 -11.25
C PHE A 290 0.96 13.44 -11.45
N LEU A 291 0.33 12.62 -10.61
CA LEU A 291 -1.07 12.25 -10.68
C LEU A 291 -1.79 12.70 -9.42
N ALA A 292 -3.06 13.10 -9.58
CA ALA A 292 -4.02 13.21 -8.50
C ALA A 292 -5.22 12.29 -8.79
N ARG A 293 -5.52 11.37 -7.89
CA ARG A 293 -6.74 10.56 -7.95
C ARG A 293 -7.68 11.03 -6.85
N VAL A 294 -8.80 11.58 -7.28
CA VAL A 294 -9.73 12.34 -6.44
C VAL A 294 -10.94 11.48 -6.10
N SER A 295 -11.01 11.03 -4.86
CA SER A 295 -12.17 10.35 -4.27
C SER A 295 -13.09 11.37 -3.59
N ALA A 296 -13.46 12.41 -4.34
CA ALA A 296 -14.32 13.52 -3.96
C ALA A 296 -15.01 14.07 -5.21
N GLU A 297 -15.64 15.24 -5.09
CA GLU A 297 -16.29 15.90 -6.22
C GLU A 297 -15.33 16.27 -7.37
N GLU A 298 -15.81 16.28 -8.60
CA GLU A 298 -15.02 16.53 -9.81
C GLU A 298 -14.37 17.91 -9.85
N ARG A 299 -15.02 18.92 -9.23
CA ARG A 299 -14.47 20.27 -9.12
C ARG A 299 -13.09 20.31 -8.46
N LEU A 300 -12.82 19.40 -7.53
CA LEU A 300 -11.49 19.30 -6.92
C LEU A 300 -10.43 18.87 -7.93
N ALA A 301 -10.76 17.91 -8.83
CA ALA A 301 -9.85 17.51 -9.89
C ALA A 301 -9.59 18.65 -10.88
N HIS A 302 -10.62 19.40 -11.25
CA HIS A 302 -10.48 20.60 -12.10
C HIS A 302 -9.62 21.66 -11.41
N TYR A 303 -9.85 21.92 -10.12
CA TYR A 303 -9.05 22.89 -9.35
C TYR A 303 -7.56 22.52 -9.36
N LEU A 304 -7.21 21.25 -9.13
CA LEU A 304 -5.82 20.79 -9.18
C LEU A 304 -5.19 20.97 -10.56
N ASN A 305 -5.92 20.70 -11.64
CA ASN A 305 -5.43 20.92 -13.01
C ASN A 305 -5.21 22.41 -13.30
N TYR A 306 -6.12 23.30 -12.86
CA TYR A 306 -5.96 24.76 -12.98
C TYR A 306 -4.78 25.28 -12.16
N MET A 307 -4.65 24.84 -10.91
CA MET A 307 -3.55 25.22 -10.04
C MET A 307 -2.21 24.73 -10.62
N GLY A 308 -2.18 23.52 -11.22
CA GLY A 308 -1.00 23.01 -11.91
C GLY A 308 -0.59 23.90 -13.09
N ALA A 309 -1.55 24.33 -13.92
CA ALA A 309 -1.31 25.25 -15.01
C ALA A 309 -0.83 26.64 -14.53
N GLU A 310 -1.46 27.18 -13.46
CA GLU A 310 -1.08 28.44 -12.84
C GLU A 310 0.36 28.44 -12.31
N LEU A 311 0.77 27.34 -11.67
CA LEU A 311 2.09 27.21 -11.05
C LEU A 311 3.17 26.63 -11.99
N GLY A 312 2.82 26.32 -13.25
CA GLY A 312 3.73 25.66 -14.18
C GLY A 312 4.16 24.25 -13.73
N PHE A 313 3.30 23.58 -12.97
CA PHE A 313 3.52 22.22 -12.46
C PHE A 313 2.59 21.22 -13.17
N PRO A 314 3.14 20.30 -14.00
CA PRO A 314 2.29 19.36 -14.72
C PRO A 314 1.69 18.31 -13.77
N VAL A 315 0.37 18.36 -13.62
CA VAL A 315 -0.43 17.40 -12.86
C VAL A 315 -1.57 16.85 -13.71
N GLU A 316 -1.85 15.55 -13.58
CA GLU A 316 -3.03 14.92 -14.16
C GLU A 316 -4.01 14.54 -13.03
N ALA A 317 -5.00 15.40 -12.78
CA ALA A 317 -6.03 15.16 -11.77
C ALA A 317 -7.30 14.59 -12.42
N LYS A 318 -7.80 13.48 -11.88
CA LYS A 318 -9.03 12.79 -12.32
C LYS A 318 -9.76 12.19 -11.13
N ILE A 319 -11.08 12.07 -11.24
CA ILE A 319 -11.90 11.30 -10.30
C ILE A 319 -11.50 9.83 -10.37
N GLY A 320 -11.45 9.19 -9.21
CA GLY A 320 -11.23 7.75 -9.06
C GLY A 320 -10.63 7.39 -7.71
N VAL A 321 -10.53 6.10 -7.46
CA VAL A 321 -9.89 5.51 -6.28
C VAL A 321 -8.43 5.21 -6.60
N TYR A 322 -7.54 5.57 -5.68
CA TYR A 322 -6.14 5.13 -5.68
C TYR A 322 -5.97 4.05 -4.61
N SER A 323 -5.24 2.99 -4.93
CA SER A 323 -5.03 1.87 -4.00
C SER A 323 -4.04 2.27 -2.89
N SER A 324 -4.48 3.10 -1.97
CA SER A 324 -3.69 3.62 -0.85
C SER A 324 -4.60 4.14 0.27
N ASP A 325 -4.01 4.73 1.32
CA ASP A 325 -4.66 5.13 2.57
C ASP A 325 -5.85 6.10 2.42
N SER A 326 -5.88 6.94 1.37
CA SER A 326 -7.05 7.79 1.06
C SER A 326 -8.35 7.02 0.91
N THR A 327 -8.26 5.74 0.51
CA THR A 327 -9.42 4.84 0.34
C THR A 327 -10.17 4.64 1.64
N SER A 328 -9.46 4.48 2.76
CA SER A 328 -10.07 4.30 4.09
C SER A 328 -10.88 5.53 4.52
N PHE A 329 -10.39 6.72 4.23
CA PHE A 329 -11.10 7.98 4.49
C PHE A 329 -12.31 8.14 3.58
N ALA A 330 -12.14 7.93 2.27
CA ALA A 330 -13.22 8.05 1.29
C ALA A 330 -14.37 7.05 1.57
N ASP A 331 -14.04 5.85 2.00
CA ASP A 331 -15.00 4.81 2.40
C ASP A 331 -15.89 5.24 3.58
N LYS A 332 -15.37 6.05 4.47
CA LYS A 332 -16.09 6.63 5.61
C LYS A 332 -16.74 7.99 5.29
N GLY A 333 -16.79 8.38 4.02
CA GLY A 333 -17.45 9.62 3.57
C GLY A 333 -16.62 10.89 3.81
N VAL A 334 -15.33 10.78 4.06
CA VAL A 334 -14.40 11.90 4.09
C VAL A 334 -13.89 12.14 2.66
N PRO A 335 -14.07 13.34 2.07
CA PRO A 335 -13.47 13.65 0.79
C PRO A 335 -11.97 13.41 0.82
N ALA A 336 -11.43 12.68 -0.17
CA ALA A 336 -10.04 12.28 -0.16
C ALA A 336 -9.41 12.36 -1.55
N LEU A 337 -8.11 12.48 -1.61
CA LEU A 337 -7.33 12.32 -2.82
C LEU A 337 -5.96 11.71 -2.52
N SER A 338 -5.40 11.02 -3.52
CA SER A 338 -4.00 10.59 -3.48
C SER A 338 -3.18 11.34 -4.52
N LEU A 339 -2.02 11.80 -4.10
CA LEU A 339 -1.02 12.47 -4.94
C LEU A 339 0.19 11.53 -5.08
N ALA A 340 0.61 11.28 -6.32
CA ALA A 340 1.69 10.36 -6.64
C ALA A 340 2.46 10.84 -7.87
N ARG A 341 3.76 10.53 -7.96
CA ARG A 341 4.54 10.63 -9.20
C ARG A 341 4.83 9.23 -9.72
N VAL A 342 3.96 8.73 -10.57
CA VAL A 342 3.98 7.34 -11.02
C VAL A 342 4.93 7.17 -12.21
N ALA A 343 5.95 6.35 -12.02
CA ALA A 343 6.85 5.86 -13.07
C ALA A 343 6.48 4.41 -13.45
N SER A 344 6.98 3.94 -14.58
CA SER A 344 6.82 2.52 -14.93
C SER A 344 7.70 1.64 -14.03
N THR A 345 7.25 0.42 -13.75
CA THR A 345 7.91 -0.52 -12.83
C THR A 345 9.30 -0.99 -13.30
N ASN A 346 9.62 -0.83 -14.56
CA ASN A 346 10.97 -1.10 -15.07
C ASN A 346 11.96 0.05 -14.83
N VAL A 347 11.48 1.21 -14.35
CA VAL A 347 12.30 2.39 -14.04
C VAL A 347 12.32 2.66 -12.53
N ALA A 348 11.17 2.58 -11.89
CA ALA A 348 11.04 2.68 -10.44
C ALA A 348 10.21 1.46 -9.94
N PRO A 349 10.86 0.32 -9.79
CA PRO A 349 10.20 -0.89 -9.29
C PRO A 349 9.88 -0.74 -7.81
N ILE A 350 8.72 -1.26 -7.42
CA ILE A 350 8.23 -1.32 -6.04
C ILE A 350 8.13 -2.77 -5.57
N HIS A 351 7.96 -2.99 -4.28
CA HIS A 351 7.80 -4.31 -3.66
C HIS A 351 8.96 -5.27 -3.95
N CYS A 352 10.17 -4.74 -4.10
CA CYS A 352 11.38 -5.51 -4.37
C CYS A 352 12.63 -4.78 -3.84
N ARG A 353 13.78 -5.46 -3.85
CA ARG A 353 15.06 -4.90 -3.36
C ARG A 353 15.58 -3.67 -4.11
N TYR A 354 14.99 -3.35 -5.25
CA TYR A 354 15.40 -2.21 -6.08
C TYR A 354 14.61 -0.93 -5.77
N ASP A 355 13.62 -1.01 -4.88
CA ASP A 355 12.96 0.18 -4.33
C ASP A 355 13.86 0.85 -3.29
N THR A 356 14.78 1.64 -3.78
CA THR A 356 15.78 2.38 -2.99
C THR A 356 15.79 3.85 -3.38
N ALA A 357 16.51 4.68 -2.65
CA ALA A 357 16.66 6.11 -2.97
C ALA A 357 17.27 6.38 -4.36
N ALA A 358 17.85 5.36 -5.03
CA ALA A 358 18.42 5.49 -6.37
C ALA A 358 17.39 5.81 -7.44
N VAL A 359 16.12 5.47 -7.26
CA VAL A 359 15.03 5.78 -8.21
C VAL A 359 14.45 7.17 -8.02
N LEU A 360 14.86 7.89 -6.95
CA LEU A 360 14.37 9.21 -6.58
C LEU A 360 15.29 10.33 -7.07
N SER A 361 14.69 11.48 -7.39
CA SER A 361 15.39 12.76 -7.59
C SER A 361 15.03 13.70 -6.43
N MET A 362 16.02 14.16 -5.69
CA MET A 362 15.79 15.09 -4.58
C MET A 362 15.22 16.42 -5.06
N GLU A 363 15.61 16.87 -6.24
CA GLU A 363 15.06 18.08 -6.88
C GLU A 363 13.59 17.87 -7.25
N GLN A 364 13.25 16.72 -7.86
CA GLN A 364 11.87 16.40 -8.21
C GLN A 364 11.00 16.25 -6.96
N LEU A 365 11.52 15.61 -5.92
CA LEU A 365 10.85 15.47 -4.65
C LEU A 365 10.58 16.84 -3.99
N GLN A 366 11.55 17.77 -4.03
CA GLN A 366 11.34 19.14 -3.55
C GLN A 366 10.26 19.89 -4.34
N ARG A 367 10.21 19.71 -5.66
CA ARG A 367 9.16 20.30 -6.51
C ARG A 367 7.78 19.71 -6.21
N ASP A 368 7.70 18.40 -6.01
CA ASP A 368 6.46 17.72 -5.64
C ASP A 368 5.97 18.21 -4.27
N ILE A 369 6.86 18.27 -3.27
CA ILE A 369 6.55 18.78 -1.93
C ILE A 369 6.08 20.25 -1.99
N ALA A 370 6.73 21.10 -2.80
CA ALA A 370 6.33 22.50 -2.92
C ALA A 370 4.91 22.65 -3.49
N PHE A 371 4.56 21.86 -4.52
CA PHE A 371 3.20 21.85 -5.07
C PHE A 371 2.17 21.34 -4.05
N ILE A 372 2.48 20.26 -3.35
CA ILE A 372 1.61 19.68 -2.30
C ILE A 372 1.42 20.66 -1.15
N ALA A 373 2.49 21.30 -0.69
CA ALA A 373 2.44 22.29 0.39
C ALA A 373 1.58 23.49 0.00
N GLU A 374 1.72 24.00 -1.23
CA GLU A 374 0.88 25.11 -1.70
C GLU A 374 -0.60 24.71 -1.83
N PHE A 375 -0.89 23.51 -2.34
CA PHE A 375 -2.26 22.98 -2.36
C PHE A 375 -2.83 22.88 -0.95
N THR A 376 -2.08 22.28 -0.03
CA THR A 376 -2.48 22.13 1.38
C THR A 376 -2.70 23.49 2.04
N ARG A 377 -1.80 24.45 1.81
CA ARG A 377 -1.92 25.81 2.32
C ARG A 377 -3.22 26.47 1.84
N ARG A 378 -3.54 26.37 0.54
CA ARG A 378 -4.76 26.95 -0.02
C ARG A 378 -6.01 26.34 0.62
N MET A 379 -6.04 25.05 0.89
CA MET A 379 -7.15 24.38 1.58
C MET A 379 -7.22 24.77 3.05
N ALA A 380 -6.10 24.75 3.77
CA ALA A 380 -6.04 25.01 5.21
C ALA A 380 -6.23 26.49 5.57
N CYS A 381 -5.85 27.43 4.70
CA CYS A 381 -6.05 28.88 4.90
C CYS A 381 -7.39 29.38 4.33
N ALA A 382 -8.15 28.56 3.64
CA ALA A 382 -9.43 28.97 3.07
C ALA A 382 -10.40 29.46 4.16
N ALA A 383 -11.16 30.51 3.88
CA ALA A 383 -12.24 30.97 4.77
C ALA A 383 -13.29 29.87 4.99
N VAL A 384 -13.60 29.13 3.92
CA VAL A 384 -14.39 27.91 3.92
C VAL A 384 -13.70 26.93 2.98
N CYS A 385 -13.43 25.69 3.42
CA CYS A 385 -12.86 24.67 2.55
C CYS A 385 -13.80 24.45 1.35
N PRO A 386 -13.30 24.62 0.11
CA PRO A 386 -14.17 24.60 -1.08
C PRO A 386 -14.60 23.19 -1.50
N VAL A 387 -14.19 22.15 -0.75
CA VAL A 387 -14.47 20.75 -1.08
C VAL A 387 -15.77 20.32 -0.42
N SER A 388 -16.72 19.84 -1.23
CA SER A 388 -17.97 19.24 -0.74
C SER A 388 -17.70 17.90 -0.08
N ARG A 389 -18.47 17.57 0.97
CA ARG A 389 -18.44 16.25 1.61
C ARG A 389 -19.15 15.16 0.80
N GLU A 390 -19.76 15.52 -0.31
CA GLU A 390 -20.45 14.57 -1.16
C GLU A 390 -19.44 13.71 -1.94
N ILE A 391 -19.52 12.39 -1.74
CA ILE A 391 -18.76 11.41 -2.53
C ILE A 391 -19.63 11.00 -3.73
N PRO A 392 -19.18 11.24 -4.98
CA PRO A 392 -19.93 10.89 -6.18
C PRO A 392 -20.24 9.39 -6.27
N GLU A 393 -21.38 9.03 -6.85
CA GLU A 393 -21.82 7.62 -7.01
C GLU A 393 -20.81 6.76 -7.77
N LYS A 394 -20.12 7.33 -8.76
CA LYS A 394 -19.02 6.64 -9.44
C LYS A 394 -17.92 6.25 -8.48
N VAL A 395 -17.50 7.17 -7.61
CA VAL A 395 -16.44 6.90 -6.61
C VAL A 395 -16.91 5.85 -5.59
N LYS A 396 -18.17 5.91 -5.14
CA LYS A 396 -18.73 4.87 -4.26
C LYS A 396 -18.71 3.50 -4.92
N THR A 397 -19.07 3.42 -6.20
CA THR A 397 -18.98 2.17 -6.96
C THR A 397 -17.54 1.67 -7.08
N ASP A 398 -16.59 2.56 -7.41
CA ASP A 398 -15.17 2.21 -7.50
C ASP A 398 -14.61 1.75 -6.13
N LEU A 399 -15.06 2.37 -5.01
CA LEU A 399 -14.74 1.96 -3.65
C LEU A 399 -15.29 0.57 -3.32
N ASP A 400 -16.56 0.29 -3.66
CA ASP A 400 -17.17 -1.02 -3.42
C ASP A 400 -16.47 -2.14 -4.21
N GLU A 401 -16.03 -1.85 -5.44
CA GLU A 401 -15.22 -2.78 -6.23
C GLU A 401 -13.83 -2.99 -5.60
N TYR A 402 -13.15 -1.92 -5.20
CA TYR A 402 -11.83 -1.99 -4.57
C TYR A 402 -11.86 -2.72 -3.23
N LEU A 403 -12.89 -2.49 -2.44
CA LEU A 403 -13.08 -3.11 -1.12
C LEU A 403 -13.72 -4.50 -1.20
N PHE A 404 -13.95 -5.02 -2.40
CA PHE A 404 -14.57 -6.33 -2.68
C PHE A 404 -15.99 -6.52 -2.15
N ARG A 405 -16.75 -5.43 -1.96
CA ARG A 405 -18.17 -5.48 -1.65
C ARG A 405 -19.00 -5.78 -2.90
N LYS A 406 -18.49 -5.35 -4.05
CA LYS A 406 -19.09 -5.60 -5.37
C LYS A 406 -18.03 -6.20 -6.29
N ARG A 407 -18.45 -7.20 -7.11
CA ARG A 407 -17.57 -7.75 -8.14
C ARG A 407 -17.53 -6.79 -9.32
N LYS A 408 -16.33 -6.52 -9.83
CA LYS A 408 -16.17 -5.76 -11.07
C LYS A 408 -16.77 -6.56 -12.23
N ASN A 409 -17.68 -5.94 -12.99
CA ASN A 409 -18.29 -6.54 -14.18
C ASN A 409 -17.31 -6.65 -15.33
#